data_83025f651ecb0a7c98be689795d575cb
#
_entry.id   83025f651ecb0a7c98be689795d575cb
#
_cell.length_a   1.000
_cell.length_b   1.000
_cell.length_c   1.000
_cell.angle_alpha   90.00
_cell.angle_beta   90.00
_cell.angle_gamma   90.00
#
_symmetry.space_group_name_H-M   'P 1'
#
loop_
_entity.id
_entity.type
_entity.pdbx_description
1 polymer ?
#
loop_
_entity_poly.entity_id
_entity_poly.type
_entity_poly.pdbx_seq_one_letter_code
_entity_poly.pdbx_strand_id
1 'polypeptide(L)'
;MLITVYGLTEFGRSTAQGWATLTIVFAALAALIGAFLLLHRAAVTAVLVAVVLGVVAHAGLAGTIRQLKPLAVAPQLQTVLERADLHPRQGRPGPVAITGFHEPSFVFLTGRETELTDAAGAARALAEGRPVIVEARDADAFSAAAAELGVTGRAVGVVNGHNYSRGDDVSLTVYAPSGALGGTTP
;
A
#
# COMPACT_ATOMS: atom_id res chain seq x y z
N MET A 1 -5.92 17.04 10.89
CA MET A 1 -4.87 18.05 10.63
C MET A 1 -3.46 17.60 11.07
N LEU A 2 -3.24 17.13 12.31
CA LEU A 2 -1.92 16.64 12.78
C LEU A 2 -1.37 15.47 11.94
N ILE A 3 -2.18 14.48 11.58
CA ILE A 3 -1.78 13.32 10.77
C ILE A 3 -1.31 13.74 9.36
N THR A 4 -1.96 14.74 8.77
CA THR A 4 -1.61 15.25 7.43
C THR A 4 -0.25 15.98 7.48
N VAL A 5 0.01 16.73 8.54
CA VAL A 5 1.27 17.45 8.72
C VAL A 5 2.40 16.46 8.97
N TYR A 6 2.22 15.48 9.86
CA TYR A 6 3.21 14.44 10.13
C TYR A 6 3.55 13.62 8.87
N GLY A 7 2.54 13.14 8.14
CA GLY A 7 2.76 12.40 6.91
C GLY A 7 3.50 13.19 5.82
N LEU A 8 3.36 14.52 5.81
CA LEU A 8 4.03 15.41 4.86
C LEU A 8 5.50 15.70 5.22
N THR A 9 5.83 15.77 6.51
CA THR A 9 7.21 16.01 6.95
C THR A 9 8.08 14.78 6.73
N GLU A 10 7.54 13.59 6.95
CA GLU A 10 8.29 12.33 6.85
C GLU A 10 8.28 11.72 5.44
N PHE A 11 7.16 11.82 4.71
CA PHE A 11 6.97 11.11 3.43
C PHE A 11 6.67 12.03 2.24
N GLY A 12 6.64 13.35 2.44
CA GLY A 12 6.18 14.32 1.45
C GLY A 12 7.17 14.60 0.35
N ARG A 13 6.83 14.22 -0.90
CA ARG A 13 7.44 14.81 -2.09
C ARG A 13 6.79 16.16 -2.38
N SER A 14 7.47 17.05 -3.14
CA SER A 14 7.01 18.41 -3.48
C SER A 14 5.55 18.47 -3.99
N THR A 15 5.10 17.46 -4.74
CA THR A 15 3.72 17.35 -5.22
C THR A 15 2.70 17.09 -4.10
N ALA A 16 3.06 16.29 -3.09
CA ALA A 16 2.19 16.03 -1.94
C ALA A 16 2.01 17.30 -1.09
N GLN A 17 3.08 18.08 -0.95
CA GLN A 17 3.04 19.37 -0.24
C GLN A 17 2.09 20.36 -0.93
N GLY A 18 2.08 20.41 -2.28
CA GLY A 18 1.15 21.23 -3.04
C GLY A 18 -0.31 20.89 -2.78
N TRP A 19 -0.69 19.61 -2.81
CA TRP A 19 -2.05 19.15 -2.51
C TRP A 19 -2.46 19.44 -1.06
N ALA A 20 -1.55 19.25 -0.11
CA ALA A 20 -1.81 19.54 1.29
C ALA A 20 -1.99 21.05 1.54
N THR A 21 -1.16 21.89 0.94
CA THR A 21 -1.30 23.34 1.01
C THR A 21 -2.66 23.76 0.48
N LEU A 22 -3.07 23.22 -0.66
CA LEU A 22 -4.39 23.47 -1.24
C LEU A 22 -5.51 23.09 -0.26
N THR A 23 -5.44 21.92 0.36
CA THR A 23 -6.39 21.47 1.38
C THR A 23 -6.50 22.45 2.54
N ILE A 24 -5.35 22.87 3.09
CA ILE A 24 -5.29 23.77 4.25
C ILE A 24 -5.87 25.15 3.89
N VAL A 25 -5.47 25.69 2.74
CA VAL A 25 -5.94 27.01 2.27
C VAL A 25 -7.46 27.02 2.09
N PHE A 26 -8.01 26.03 1.38
CA PHE A 26 -9.46 25.99 1.16
C PHE A 26 -10.25 25.70 2.44
N ALA A 27 -9.73 24.90 3.35
CA ALA A 27 -10.37 24.69 4.65
C ALA A 27 -10.36 25.99 5.51
N ALA A 28 -9.25 26.74 5.51
CA ALA A 28 -9.16 28.01 6.20
C ALA A 28 -10.09 29.07 5.60
N LEU A 29 -10.16 29.15 4.26
CA LEU A 29 -11.09 30.05 3.56
C LEU A 29 -12.54 29.68 3.88
N ALA A 30 -12.89 28.40 3.92
CA ALA A 30 -14.25 27.97 4.28
C ALA A 30 -14.62 28.43 5.70
N ALA A 31 -13.69 28.29 6.66
CA ALA A 31 -13.91 28.72 8.03
C ALA A 31 -14.06 30.25 8.15
N LEU A 32 -13.16 31.01 7.52
CA LEU A 32 -13.16 32.49 7.60
C LEU A 32 -14.39 33.09 6.90
N ILE A 33 -14.67 32.68 5.67
CA ILE A 33 -15.81 33.19 4.89
C ILE A 33 -17.13 32.73 5.55
N GLY A 34 -17.19 31.48 6.01
CA GLY A 34 -18.36 30.97 6.73
C GLY A 34 -18.65 31.76 8.01
N ALA A 35 -17.65 32.05 8.82
CA ALA A 35 -17.77 32.87 10.02
C ALA A 35 -18.23 34.30 9.69
N PHE A 36 -17.61 34.93 8.69
CA PHE A 36 -17.99 36.25 8.23
C PHE A 36 -19.46 36.32 7.79
N LEU A 37 -19.92 35.37 6.96
CA LEU A 37 -21.29 35.30 6.48
C LEU A 37 -22.31 35.05 7.61
N LEU A 38 -21.93 34.22 8.60
CA LEU A 38 -22.80 34.01 9.79
C LEU A 38 -22.95 35.26 10.62
N LEU A 39 -21.87 36.04 10.83
CA LEU A 39 -21.93 37.32 11.51
C LEU A 39 -22.84 38.32 10.77
N HIS A 40 -22.90 38.24 9.47
CA HIS A 40 -23.82 39.08 8.64
C HIS A 40 -25.19 38.43 8.40
N ARG A 41 -25.55 37.42 9.21
CA ARG A 41 -26.87 36.73 9.15
C ARG A 41 -27.19 36.06 7.81
N ALA A 42 -26.16 35.79 6.99
CA ALA A 42 -26.30 35.12 5.68
C ALA A 42 -26.11 33.60 5.82
N ALA A 43 -26.90 32.96 6.69
CA ALA A 43 -26.70 31.56 7.06
C ALA A 43 -26.76 30.58 5.86
N VAL A 44 -27.71 30.76 4.95
CA VAL A 44 -27.85 29.90 3.77
C VAL A 44 -26.60 30.00 2.87
N THR A 45 -26.12 31.22 2.62
CA THR A 45 -24.91 31.45 1.82
C THR A 45 -23.68 30.88 2.51
N ALA A 46 -23.59 31.00 3.85
CA ALA A 46 -22.52 30.41 4.62
C ALA A 46 -22.46 28.89 4.46
N VAL A 47 -23.59 28.18 4.52
CA VAL A 47 -23.69 26.75 4.31
C VAL A 47 -23.26 26.36 2.89
N LEU A 48 -23.76 27.06 1.86
CA LEU A 48 -23.39 26.78 0.48
C LEU A 48 -21.89 26.96 0.23
N VAL A 49 -21.29 28.03 0.73
CA VAL A 49 -19.85 28.28 0.62
C VAL A 49 -19.07 27.21 1.37
N ALA A 50 -19.48 26.84 2.59
CA ALA A 50 -18.82 25.80 3.36
C ALA A 50 -18.85 24.44 2.65
N VAL A 51 -19.97 24.07 2.02
CA VAL A 51 -20.11 22.84 1.24
C VAL A 51 -19.16 22.86 0.04
N VAL A 52 -19.17 23.92 -0.77
CA VAL A 52 -18.33 24.01 -1.98
C VAL A 52 -16.84 23.95 -1.62
N LEU A 53 -16.39 24.78 -0.67
CA LEU A 53 -14.99 24.82 -0.26
C LEU A 53 -14.59 23.53 0.48
N GLY A 54 -15.51 22.91 1.22
CA GLY A 54 -15.34 21.62 1.85
C GLY A 54 -15.08 20.49 0.83
N VAL A 55 -15.85 20.45 -0.27
CA VAL A 55 -15.64 19.49 -1.35
C VAL A 55 -14.25 19.67 -1.98
N VAL A 56 -13.82 20.91 -2.24
CA VAL A 56 -12.49 21.20 -2.78
C VAL A 56 -11.39 20.77 -1.80
N ALA A 57 -11.55 21.06 -0.50
CA ALA A 57 -10.61 20.62 0.52
C ALA A 57 -10.50 19.09 0.62
N HIS A 58 -11.63 18.37 0.52
CA HIS A 58 -11.63 16.90 0.50
C HIS A 58 -10.96 16.33 -0.75
N ALA A 59 -11.17 16.93 -1.92
CA ALA A 59 -10.47 16.55 -3.14
C ALA A 59 -8.93 16.75 -3.01
N GLY A 60 -8.51 17.83 -2.38
CA GLY A 60 -7.11 18.09 -2.04
C GLY A 60 -6.53 17.05 -1.09
N LEU A 61 -7.28 16.69 -0.05
CA LEU A 61 -6.89 15.63 0.89
C LEU A 61 -6.73 14.27 0.19
N ALA A 62 -7.67 13.89 -0.66
CA ALA A 62 -7.59 12.68 -1.45
C ALA A 62 -6.37 12.68 -2.39
N GLY A 63 -6.05 13.82 -3.00
CA GLY A 63 -4.84 14.03 -3.80
C GLY A 63 -3.57 13.84 -2.98
N THR A 64 -3.52 14.36 -1.76
CA THR A 64 -2.41 14.19 -0.82
C THR A 64 -2.20 12.72 -0.47
N ILE A 65 -3.25 12.01 -0.06
CA ILE A 65 -3.18 10.59 0.34
C ILE A 65 -2.63 9.73 -0.80
N ARG A 66 -3.06 9.99 -2.04
CA ARG A 66 -2.57 9.25 -3.22
C ARG A 66 -1.07 9.42 -3.48
N GLN A 67 -0.46 10.50 -2.99
CA GLN A 67 0.98 10.75 -3.13
C GLN A 67 1.82 10.07 -2.04
N LEU A 68 1.21 9.60 -0.95
CA LEU A 68 1.88 8.92 0.16
C LEU A 68 2.14 7.45 -0.19
N LYS A 69 2.91 7.22 -1.26
CA LYS A 69 3.23 5.87 -1.76
C LYS A 69 3.83 4.94 -0.70
N PRO A 70 4.71 5.39 0.22
CA PRO A 70 5.25 4.51 1.25
C PRO A 70 4.19 3.89 2.18
N LEU A 71 3.01 4.52 2.32
CA LEU A 71 1.89 3.98 3.10
C LEU A 71 1.02 3.00 2.31
N ALA A 72 1.21 2.91 0.99
CA ALA A 72 0.42 2.07 0.10
C ALA A 72 1.15 0.75 -0.24
N VAL A 73 1.64 0.03 0.78
CA VAL A 73 2.42 -1.22 0.60
C VAL A 73 1.60 -2.29 -0.12
N ALA A 74 0.39 -2.57 0.34
CA ALA A 74 -0.45 -3.62 -0.23
C ALA A 74 -0.79 -3.38 -1.73
N PRO A 75 -1.21 -2.19 -2.19
CA PRO A 75 -1.39 -1.90 -3.62
C PRO A 75 -0.10 -2.02 -4.45
N GLN A 76 1.06 -1.69 -3.87
CA GLN A 76 2.34 -1.86 -4.56
C GLN A 76 2.68 -3.33 -4.74
N LEU A 77 2.50 -4.16 -3.71
CA LEU A 77 2.66 -5.61 -3.79
C LEU A 77 1.73 -6.23 -4.84
N GLN A 78 0.45 -5.82 -4.86
CA GLN A 78 -0.50 -6.23 -5.90
C GLN A 78 0.05 -5.90 -7.30
N THR A 79 0.55 -4.69 -7.51
CA THR A 79 1.11 -4.27 -8.81
C THR A 79 2.32 -5.12 -9.21
N VAL A 80 3.18 -5.50 -8.27
CA VAL A 80 4.32 -6.40 -8.53
C VAL A 80 3.84 -7.79 -8.92
N LEU A 81 2.87 -8.36 -8.18
CA LEU A 81 2.28 -9.65 -8.49
C LEU A 81 1.61 -9.67 -9.87
N GLU A 82 0.84 -8.63 -10.20
CA GLU A 82 0.18 -8.50 -11.52
C GLU A 82 1.19 -8.40 -12.67
N ARG A 83 2.24 -7.59 -12.51
CA ARG A 83 3.30 -7.44 -13.54
C ARG A 83 4.12 -8.71 -13.75
N ALA A 84 4.27 -9.52 -12.71
CA ALA A 84 4.98 -10.78 -12.76
C ALA A 84 4.08 -11.96 -13.16
N ASP A 85 2.79 -11.70 -13.42
CA ASP A 85 1.77 -12.71 -13.74
C ASP A 85 1.62 -13.76 -12.61
N LEU A 86 1.71 -13.30 -11.37
CA LEU A 86 1.65 -14.12 -10.15
C LEU A 86 0.42 -13.84 -9.28
N HIS A 87 -0.45 -12.92 -9.72
CA HIS A 87 -1.62 -12.58 -8.94
C HIS A 87 -2.67 -13.71 -9.01
N PRO A 88 -3.26 -14.14 -7.88
CA PRO A 88 -4.24 -15.25 -7.86
C PRO A 88 -5.41 -15.10 -8.83
N ARG A 89 -5.86 -13.85 -9.09
CA ARG A 89 -6.92 -13.56 -10.07
C ARG A 89 -6.54 -13.83 -11.52
N GLN A 90 -5.28 -14.03 -11.82
CA GLN A 90 -4.77 -14.37 -13.17
C GLN A 90 -4.70 -15.89 -13.40
N GLY A 91 -5.29 -16.68 -12.49
CA GLY A 91 -5.33 -18.14 -12.60
C GLY A 91 -3.99 -18.83 -12.37
N ARG A 92 -3.06 -18.14 -11.72
CA ARG A 92 -1.72 -18.66 -11.42
C ARG A 92 -1.69 -19.50 -10.13
N PRO A 93 -0.61 -20.27 -9.90
CA PRO A 93 -0.59 -21.32 -8.92
C PRO A 93 -0.82 -20.80 -7.50
N GLY A 94 -1.92 -21.20 -6.93
CA GLY A 94 -2.25 -21.16 -5.51
C GLY A 94 -2.33 -19.77 -4.87
N PRO A 95 -2.69 -19.74 -3.61
CA PRO A 95 -2.69 -18.51 -2.83
C PRO A 95 -1.26 -18.02 -2.57
N VAL A 96 -1.09 -16.70 -2.52
CA VAL A 96 0.18 -16.07 -2.14
C VAL A 96 0.47 -16.37 -0.67
N ALA A 97 1.71 -16.75 -0.35
CA ALA A 97 2.18 -16.83 1.03
C ALA A 97 3.01 -15.58 1.37
N ILE A 98 2.86 -15.05 2.58
CA ILE A 98 3.57 -13.84 3.01
C ILE A 98 4.08 -13.95 4.43
N THR A 99 5.32 -13.52 4.67
CA THR A 99 5.90 -13.39 6.01
C THR A 99 5.94 -11.94 6.45
N GLY A 100 5.87 -11.73 7.75
CA GLY A 100 6.18 -10.45 8.41
C GLY A 100 5.18 -9.30 8.20
N PHE A 101 4.42 -9.30 7.12
CA PHE A 101 3.45 -8.23 6.79
C PHE A 101 2.03 -8.78 6.80
N HIS A 102 1.30 -8.56 7.90
CA HIS A 102 -0.04 -9.14 8.14
C HIS A 102 -1.15 -8.08 8.04
N GLU A 103 -1.10 -7.26 7.00
CA GLU A 103 -2.10 -6.20 6.78
C GLU A 103 -3.38 -6.75 6.14
N PRO A 104 -4.57 -6.49 6.74
CA PRO A 104 -5.85 -6.92 6.15
C PRO A 104 -6.07 -6.40 4.73
N SER A 105 -5.54 -5.23 4.41
CA SER A 105 -5.59 -4.63 3.07
C SER A 105 -4.94 -5.51 2.01
N PHE A 106 -3.84 -6.20 2.33
CA PHE A 106 -3.18 -7.13 1.42
C PHE A 106 -4.04 -8.38 1.17
N VAL A 107 -4.59 -8.98 2.22
CA VAL A 107 -5.51 -10.13 2.11
C VAL A 107 -6.75 -9.77 1.29
N PHE A 108 -7.29 -8.55 1.47
CA PHE A 108 -8.42 -8.08 0.67
C PHE A 108 -8.09 -7.98 -0.83
N LEU A 109 -6.88 -7.56 -1.18
CA LEU A 109 -6.45 -7.40 -2.57
C LEU A 109 -6.09 -8.75 -3.23
N THR A 110 -5.44 -9.66 -2.52
CA THR A 110 -4.95 -10.94 -3.05
C THR A 110 -5.92 -12.10 -2.87
N GLY A 111 -6.88 -11.97 -1.96
CA GLY A 111 -7.91 -12.96 -1.69
C GLY A 111 -7.75 -13.60 -0.30
N ARG A 112 -8.88 -14.10 0.22
CA ARG A 112 -8.97 -14.69 1.57
C ARG A 112 -8.13 -15.96 1.76
N GLU A 113 -7.71 -16.58 0.67
CA GLU A 113 -6.85 -17.76 0.67
C GLU A 113 -5.36 -17.41 0.87
N THR A 114 -5.03 -16.09 0.96
CA THR A 114 -3.67 -15.64 1.24
C THR A 114 -3.16 -16.23 2.55
N GLU A 115 -2.02 -16.89 2.50
CA GLU A 115 -1.41 -17.56 3.64
C GLU A 115 -0.48 -16.60 4.39
N LEU A 116 -0.85 -16.24 5.62
CA LEU A 116 0.00 -15.48 6.53
C LEU A 116 0.86 -16.50 7.30
N THR A 117 2.16 -16.53 7.06
CA THR A 117 3.02 -17.62 7.53
C THR A 117 4.38 -17.11 8.02
N ASP A 118 5.20 -18.03 8.47
CA ASP A 118 6.61 -17.82 8.82
C ASP A 118 7.55 -18.15 7.64
N ALA A 119 8.85 -17.99 7.85
CA ALA A 119 9.88 -18.25 6.85
C ALA A 119 9.84 -19.69 6.32
N ALA A 120 9.62 -20.68 7.21
CA ALA A 120 9.54 -22.09 6.82
C ALA A 120 8.26 -22.39 6.01
N GLY A 121 7.14 -21.79 6.39
CA GLY A 121 5.89 -21.89 5.63
C GLY A 121 6.00 -21.25 4.24
N ALA A 122 6.66 -20.09 4.13
CA ALA A 122 6.94 -19.47 2.84
C ALA A 122 7.82 -20.35 1.95
N ALA A 123 8.85 -21.00 2.51
CA ALA A 123 9.69 -21.94 1.77
C ALA A 123 8.88 -23.16 1.26
N ARG A 124 7.97 -23.71 2.07
CA ARG A 124 7.06 -24.78 1.63
C ARG A 124 6.13 -24.31 0.52
N ALA A 125 5.53 -23.11 0.66
CA ALA A 125 4.69 -22.53 -0.39
C ALA A 125 5.44 -22.37 -1.71
N LEU A 126 6.71 -21.96 -1.64
CA LEU A 126 7.57 -21.87 -2.82
C LEU A 126 7.82 -23.24 -3.46
N ALA A 127 8.05 -24.28 -2.63
CA ALA A 127 8.22 -25.66 -3.08
C ALA A 127 6.95 -26.21 -3.77
N GLU A 128 5.78 -25.77 -3.34
CA GLU A 128 4.49 -26.08 -3.97
C GLU A 128 4.24 -25.29 -5.27
N GLY A 129 5.20 -24.48 -5.71
CA GLY A 129 5.08 -23.68 -6.92
C GLY A 129 4.25 -22.40 -6.74
N ARG A 130 4.03 -21.95 -5.52
CA ARG A 130 3.24 -20.73 -5.19
C ARG A 130 4.16 -19.51 -5.07
N PRO A 131 3.63 -18.31 -5.40
CA PRO A 131 4.36 -17.06 -5.17
C PRO A 131 4.48 -16.78 -3.66
N VAL A 132 5.63 -16.27 -3.24
CA VAL A 132 5.87 -15.91 -1.85
C VAL A 132 6.38 -14.48 -1.72
N ILE A 133 6.04 -13.85 -0.61
CA ILE A 133 6.50 -12.51 -0.25
C ILE A 133 7.19 -12.62 1.10
N VAL A 134 8.43 -12.17 1.14
CA VAL A 134 9.30 -12.34 2.32
C VAL A 134 9.73 -10.96 2.81
N GLU A 135 9.47 -10.67 4.09
CA GLU A 135 10.00 -9.48 4.75
C GLU A 135 11.50 -9.62 4.97
N ALA A 136 12.24 -8.53 4.83
CA ALA A 136 13.70 -8.51 4.90
C ALA A 136 14.27 -9.16 6.19
N ARG A 137 13.58 -8.99 7.33
CA ARG A 137 14.02 -9.61 8.60
C ARG A 137 13.86 -11.14 8.62
N ASP A 138 13.01 -11.71 7.77
CA ASP A 138 12.80 -13.15 7.64
C ASP A 138 13.62 -13.76 6.50
N ALA A 139 14.38 -12.95 5.74
CA ALA A 139 15.05 -13.36 4.51
C ALA A 139 16.09 -14.47 4.73
N ASP A 140 16.89 -14.37 5.80
CA ASP A 140 17.92 -15.39 6.10
C ASP A 140 17.28 -16.72 6.49
N ALA A 141 16.25 -16.69 7.36
CA ALA A 141 15.52 -17.87 7.77
C ALA A 141 14.77 -18.52 6.60
N PHE A 142 14.17 -17.69 5.71
CA PHE A 142 13.55 -18.17 4.48
C PHE A 142 14.57 -18.83 3.54
N SER A 143 15.72 -18.21 3.35
CA SER A 143 16.78 -18.74 2.47
C SER A 143 17.32 -20.08 2.98
N ALA A 144 17.50 -20.22 4.29
CA ALA A 144 17.92 -21.48 4.92
C ALA A 144 16.87 -22.58 4.72
N ALA A 145 15.59 -22.27 5.01
CA ALA A 145 14.50 -23.23 4.84
C ALA A 145 14.28 -23.63 3.36
N ALA A 146 14.43 -22.70 2.43
CA ALA A 146 14.35 -22.99 1.00
C ALA A 146 15.49 -23.89 0.54
N ALA A 147 16.72 -23.67 1.04
CA ALA A 147 17.87 -24.52 0.75
C ALA A 147 17.70 -25.95 1.28
N GLU A 148 17.14 -26.13 2.48
CA GLU A 148 16.81 -27.45 3.04
C GLU A 148 15.80 -28.22 2.17
N LEU A 149 14.85 -27.52 1.56
CA LEU A 149 13.87 -28.10 0.66
C LEU A 149 14.40 -28.25 -0.79
N GLY A 150 15.60 -27.78 -1.09
CA GLY A 150 16.20 -27.81 -2.42
C GLY A 150 15.46 -26.92 -3.44
N VAL A 151 14.78 -25.89 -2.98
CA VAL A 151 13.99 -24.98 -3.84
C VAL A 151 14.65 -23.62 -3.95
N THR A 152 14.45 -22.98 -5.10
CA THR A 152 14.93 -21.62 -5.34
C THR A 152 13.79 -20.76 -5.87
N GLY A 153 13.70 -19.52 -5.37
CA GLY A 153 12.80 -18.51 -5.86
C GLY A 153 13.54 -17.44 -6.64
N ARG A 154 12.93 -16.95 -7.71
CA ARG A 154 13.45 -15.80 -8.43
C ARG A 154 12.79 -14.54 -7.89
N ALA A 155 13.57 -13.61 -7.34
CA ALA A 155 13.07 -12.31 -6.94
C ALA A 155 12.55 -11.55 -8.18
N VAL A 156 11.28 -11.12 -8.14
CA VAL A 156 10.61 -10.43 -9.25
C VAL A 156 10.32 -8.96 -8.93
N GLY A 157 10.44 -8.58 -7.67
CA GLY A 157 10.30 -7.18 -7.26
C GLY A 157 10.50 -7.02 -5.76
N VAL A 158 10.80 -5.78 -5.37
CA VAL A 158 10.91 -5.37 -3.96
C VAL A 158 10.00 -4.18 -3.74
N VAL A 159 9.27 -4.20 -2.65
CA VAL A 159 8.41 -3.11 -2.20
C VAL A 159 8.94 -2.62 -0.85
N ASN A 160 9.30 -1.34 -0.81
CA ASN A 160 9.67 -0.66 0.42
C ASN A 160 8.54 0.26 0.83
N GLY A 161 8.22 0.26 2.11
CA GLY A 161 7.16 1.11 2.63
C GLY A 161 7.20 1.20 4.15
N HIS A 162 6.15 1.83 4.69
CA HIS A 162 5.98 1.99 6.12
C HIS A 162 4.74 1.21 6.57
N ASN A 163 4.92 0.32 7.53
CA ASN A 163 3.84 -0.41 8.17
C ASN A 163 3.23 0.47 9.26
N TYR A 164 2.13 1.14 8.96
CA TYR A 164 1.47 2.06 9.89
C TYR A 164 0.84 1.35 11.11
N SER A 165 0.57 0.03 11.01
CA SER A 165 0.04 -0.75 12.14
C SER A 165 1.10 -1.03 13.20
N ARG A 166 2.37 -1.10 12.80
CA ARG A 166 3.52 -1.38 13.69
C ARG A 166 4.41 -0.16 13.91
N GLY A 167 4.34 0.83 13.01
CA GLY A 167 5.16 2.03 13.06
C GLY A 167 6.60 1.82 12.63
N ASP A 168 6.88 0.79 11.82
CA ASP A 168 8.21 0.44 11.32
C ASP A 168 8.27 0.45 9.78
N ASP A 169 9.49 0.61 9.25
CA ASP A 169 9.74 0.46 7.82
C ASP A 169 9.82 -1.03 7.47
N VAL A 170 9.23 -1.38 6.32
CA VAL A 170 9.22 -2.74 5.81
C VAL A 170 9.83 -2.79 4.42
N SER A 171 10.58 -3.86 4.16
CA SER A 171 11.07 -4.21 2.84
C SER A 171 10.62 -5.64 2.51
N LEU A 172 9.82 -5.76 1.46
CA LEU A 172 9.14 -6.99 1.08
C LEU A 172 9.61 -7.42 -0.31
N THR A 173 10.23 -8.59 -0.39
CA THR A 173 10.68 -9.17 -1.66
C THR A 173 9.67 -10.20 -2.14
N VAL A 174 9.22 -10.05 -3.38
CA VAL A 174 8.31 -10.99 -4.04
C VAL A 174 9.13 -12.01 -4.81
N TYR A 175 8.92 -13.29 -4.55
CA TYR A 175 9.57 -14.41 -5.23
C TYR A 175 8.57 -15.19 -6.09
N ALA A 176 8.95 -15.44 -7.34
CA ALA A 176 8.32 -16.41 -8.21
C ALA A 176 8.98 -17.77 -8.05
N PRO A 177 8.23 -18.88 -8.05
CA PRO A 177 8.81 -20.22 -8.12
C PRO A 177 9.59 -20.40 -9.43
N SER A 178 10.73 -21.09 -9.37
CA SER A 178 11.67 -21.22 -10.53
C SER A 178 11.08 -21.92 -11.77
N GLY A 179 9.91 -22.55 -11.65
CA GLY A 179 9.20 -23.23 -12.76
C GLY A 179 8.04 -22.42 -13.39
N ALA A 180 7.70 -21.23 -12.86
CA ALA A 180 6.43 -20.54 -13.20
C ALA A 180 6.43 -19.79 -14.55
N LEU A 181 7.54 -19.67 -15.27
CA LEU A 181 7.64 -18.93 -16.53
C LEU A 181 7.91 -19.81 -17.77
N GLY A 182 7.62 -21.12 -17.70
CA GLY A 182 7.75 -22.05 -18.82
C GLY A 182 6.48 -22.16 -19.66
N GLY A 183 5.83 -21.07 -20.06
CA GLY A 183 4.56 -21.12 -20.78
C GLY A 183 4.36 -19.97 -21.77
N THR A 184 5.40 -19.58 -22.50
CA THR A 184 5.22 -18.94 -23.81
C THR A 184 6.00 -19.75 -24.83
N THR A 185 5.41 -20.81 -25.32
CA THR A 185 5.74 -21.37 -26.60
C THR A 185 4.88 -20.71 -27.68
N PRO A 186 5.44 -20.45 -28.84
CA PRO A 186 4.89 -19.61 -29.90
C PRO A 186 3.63 -20.15 -30.51
#